data_f1f17ce74e8671a477bf7bfebb750786
#
_entry.id   f1f17ce74e8671a477bf7bfebb750786
#
_cell.length_a   1.000
_cell.length_b   1.000
_cell.length_c   1.000
_cell.angle_alpha   90.00
_cell.angle_beta   90.00
_cell.angle_gamma   90.00
#
_symmetry.space_group_name_H-M   'P 1'
#
loop_
_entity.id
_entity.type
_entity.pdbx_description
1 polymer ?
#
loop_
_entity_poly.entity_id
_entity_poly.type
_entity_poly.pdbx_seq_one_letter_code
_entity_poly.pdbx_strand_id
1 'polypeptide(L)'
;MFAERSIGLPAARTIFRRLGIQAEIDSQTDPTGGLQKLIDGQGDAWIASVSKDAPVIKGIKNEGGRLHLLPVPYDRALQDIYLPTTFSSEEYPNLVPAGTKVDAVAASTVLMVYNWPEGSERYRRTARFVDALFGKIQVLQSPPRHPKWRDTVLSAPVSGLIRFKAAQDWLDGVGRMQSPAEDQRTPAEFRKFLDERKTQARMSTDEAARLYSDFLKWQRSKETR
;
A
#
# COMPACT_ATOMS: atom_id res chain seq x y z
N MET A 1 17.04 17.88 -18.60
CA MET A 1 15.72 17.52 -19.15
C MET A 1 15.06 16.32 -18.44
N PHE A 2 15.61 15.83 -17.31
CA PHE A 2 15.02 14.68 -16.57
C PHE A 2 14.32 15.04 -15.25
N ALA A 3 14.57 16.23 -14.72
CA ALA A 3 13.98 16.69 -13.46
C ALA A 3 12.45 16.92 -13.55
N GLU A 4 11.91 17.33 -14.69
CA GLU A 4 10.47 17.50 -14.90
C GLU A 4 9.68 16.18 -14.88
N ARG A 5 10.35 15.03 -15.00
CA ARG A 5 9.74 13.70 -14.95
C ARG A 5 9.90 13.01 -13.58
N SER A 6 10.53 13.66 -12.63
CA SER A 6 10.65 13.14 -11.26
C SER A 6 9.31 13.30 -10.52
N ILE A 7 8.79 12.21 -9.96
CA ILE A 7 7.60 12.23 -9.08
C ILE A 7 7.83 13.14 -7.85
N GLY A 8 9.08 13.35 -7.46
CA GLY A 8 9.45 14.18 -6.31
C GLY A 8 9.11 15.67 -6.50
N LEU A 9 9.30 16.23 -7.70
CA LEU A 9 9.05 17.65 -7.94
C LEU A 9 7.56 18.05 -7.80
N PRO A 10 6.59 17.36 -8.40
CA PRO A 10 5.18 17.63 -8.16
C PRO A 10 4.78 17.46 -6.69
N ALA A 11 5.33 16.46 -6.00
CA ALA A 11 5.07 16.24 -4.59
C ALA A 11 5.60 17.40 -3.74
N ALA A 12 6.85 17.82 -3.94
CA ALA A 12 7.47 18.96 -3.26
C ALA A 12 6.63 20.25 -3.43
N ARG A 13 6.29 20.59 -4.67
CA ARG A 13 5.44 21.77 -4.96
C ARG A 13 4.09 21.71 -4.29
N THR A 14 3.48 20.53 -4.24
CA THR A 14 2.18 20.33 -3.60
C THR A 14 2.27 20.48 -2.09
N ILE A 15 3.26 19.85 -1.45
CA ILE A 15 3.49 19.92 0.00
C ILE A 15 3.78 21.35 0.40
N PHE A 16 4.70 22.03 -0.27
CA PHE A 16 5.09 23.41 0.06
C PHE A 16 3.91 24.36 -0.08
N ARG A 17 3.16 24.28 -1.19
CA ARG A 17 1.97 25.12 -1.39
C ARG A 17 0.92 24.88 -0.33
N ARG A 18 0.66 23.62 0.04
CA ARG A 18 -0.37 23.24 1.03
C ARG A 18 0.00 23.62 2.45
N LEU A 19 1.27 23.57 2.77
CA LEU A 19 1.80 23.93 4.09
C LEU A 19 2.24 25.41 4.18
N GLY A 20 2.10 26.19 3.12
CA GLY A 20 2.52 27.60 3.10
C GLY A 20 4.03 27.80 3.20
N ILE A 21 4.83 26.81 2.81
CA ILE A 21 6.28 26.87 2.86
C ILE A 21 6.82 27.64 1.66
N GLN A 22 7.57 28.69 1.92
CA GLN A 22 8.31 29.45 0.90
C GLN A 22 9.70 28.84 0.74
N ALA A 23 9.98 28.30 -0.45
CA ALA A 23 11.28 27.72 -0.76
C ALA A 23 11.58 27.86 -2.25
N GLU A 24 12.85 28.07 -2.57
CA GLU A 24 13.34 27.98 -3.94
C GLU A 24 13.58 26.50 -4.28
N ILE A 25 13.03 26.05 -5.40
CA ILE A 25 13.12 24.65 -5.82
C ILE A 25 14.02 24.55 -7.05
N ASP A 26 15.21 23.96 -6.88
CA ASP A 26 16.06 23.55 -7.99
C ASP A 26 15.46 22.29 -8.64
N SER A 27 14.84 22.48 -9.79
CA SER A 27 14.23 21.42 -10.58
C SER A 27 15.09 20.95 -11.76
N GLN A 28 16.28 21.49 -11.92
CA GLN A 28 17.16 21.21 -13.06
C GLN A 28 18.06 20.01 -12.84
N THR A 29 18.19 19.55 -11.59
CA THR A 29 19.09 18.46 -11.21
C THR A 29 18.30 17.15 -11.08
N ASP A 30 18.87 16.05 -11.57
CA ASP A 30 18.30 14.72 -11.37
C ASP A 30 18.34 14.31 -9.88
N PRO A 31 17.57 13.29 -9.44
CA PRO A 31 17.49 12.94 -8.02
C PRO A 31 18.84 12.60 -7.37
N THR A 32 19.75 11.96 -8.11
CA THR A 32 21.09 11.58 -7.59
C THR A 32 21.97 12.81 -7.46
N GLY A 33 21.99 13.68 -8.45
CA GLY A 33 22.70 14.96 -8.41
C GLY A 33 22.13 15.89 -7.35
N GLY A 34 20.82 15.86 -7.09
CA GLY A 34 20.19 16.63 -6.00
C GLY A 34 20.70 16.21 -4.63
N LEU A 35 20.83 14.91 -4.38
CA LEU A 35 21.42 14.39 -3.15
C LEU A 35 22.91 14.82 -3.03
N GLN A 36 23.66 14.75 -4.12
CA GLN A 36 25.06 15.16 -4.11
C GLN A 36 25.22 16.65 -3.78
N LYS A 37 24.39 17.53 -4.36
CA LYS A 37 24.38 18.96 -4.04
C LYS A 37 24.11 19.21 -2.55
N LEU A 38 23.19 18.46 -1.93
CA LEU A 38 22.95 18.56 -0.49
C LEU A 38 24.20 18.16 0.31
N ILE A 39 24.87 17.07 -0.05
CA ILE A 39 26.10 16.58 0.61
C ILE A 39 27.21 17.63 0.49
N ASP A 40 27.33 18.27 -0.66
CA ASP A 40 28.33 19.30 -0.97
C ASP A 40 27.99 20.67 -0.35
N GLY A 41 26.85 20.81 0.35
CA GLY A 41 26.41 22.06 0.97
C GLY A 41 25.90 23.09 -0.05
N GLN A 42 25.51 22.68 -1.24
CA GLN A 42 24.95 23.54 -2.30
C GLN A 42 23.42 23.62 -2.25
N GLY A 43 22.80 23.10 -1.22
CA GLY A 43 21.37 23.16 -0.97
C GLY A 43 21.06 22.83 0.48
N ASP A 44 19.94 23.34 0.97
CA ASP A 44 19.53 23.20 2.38
C ASP A 44 18.74 21.92 2.63
N ALA A 45 18.02 21.41 1.62
CA ALA A 45 17.22 20.21 1.72
C ALA A 45 17.10 19.48 0.36
N TRP A 46 16.90 18.17 0.43
CA TRP A 46 16.62 17.35 -0.72
C TRP A 46 15.29 16.60 -0.50
N ILE A 47 14.37 16.69 -1.46
CA ILE A 47 13.09 16.01 -1.42
C ILE A 47 13.06 14.91 -2.47
N ALA A 48 12.75 13.70 -2.04
CA ALA A 48 12.58 12.55 -2.92
C ALA A 48 11.24 11.85 -2.67
N SER A 49 10.64 11.35 -3.74
CA SER A 49 9.52 10.41 -3.66
C SER A 49 10.02 9.03 -4.07
N VAL A 50 10.23 8.17 -3.10
CA VAL A 50 10.85 6.86 -3.26
C VAL A 50 10.08 5.81 -2.46
N SER A 51 10.31 4.53 -2.77
CA SER A 51 9.81 3.46 -1.90
C SER A 51 10.58 3.44 -0.58
N LYS A 52 9.95 2.96 0.49
CA LYS A 52 10.56 2.83 1.81
C LYS A 52 11.89 2.07 1.81
N ASP A 53 12.04 1.11 0.89
CA ASP A 53 13.24 0.28 0.77
C ASP A 53 14.24 0.78 -0.28
N ALA A 54 14.15 2.05 -0.71
CA ALA A 54 14.98 2.58 -1.79
C ALA A 54 16.48 2.49 -1.45
N PRO A 55 17.30 1.80 -2.27
CA PRO A 55 18.73 1.66 -2.02
C PRO A 55 19.46 3.00 -1.95
N VAL A 56 19.00 4.01 -2.70
CA VAL A 56 19.59 5.35 -2.71
C VAL A 56 19.54 6.01 -1.33
N ILE A 57 18.48 5.79 -0.56
CA ILE A 57 18.36 6.34 0.80
C ILE A 57 19.12 5.46 1.79
N LYS A 58 18.98 4.14 1.72
CA LYS A 58 19.68 3.20 2.61
C LYS A 58 21.19 3.28 2.47
N GLY A 59 21.67 3.61 1.26
CA GLY A 59 23.09 3.75 0.96
C GLY A 59 23.73 5.07 1.39
N ILE A 60 22.96 6.03 1.93
CA ILE A 60 23.51 7.31 2.39
C ILE A 60 24.45 7.06 3.56
N LYS A 61 25.73 7.42 3.35
CA LYS A 61 26.73 7.47 4.41
C LYS A 61 26.62 8.83 5.09
N ASN A 62 26.17 8.84 6.34
CA ASN A 62 26.01 10.08 7.11
C ASN A 62 27.20 10.29 8.03
N GLU A 63 28.39 10.45 7.46
CA GLU A 63 29.62 10.69 8.20
C GLU A 63 29.50 12.02 8.94
N GLY A 64 29.69 11.98 10.26
CA GLY A 64 29.58 13.16 11.12
C GLY A 64 28.14 13.58 11.46
N GLY A 65 27.12 12.80 11.10
CA GLY A 65 25.73 13.06 11.50
C GLY A 65 25.11 14.36 10.95
N ARG A 66 25.63 14.85 9.81
CA ARG A 66 25.19 16.13 9.21
C ARG A 66 23.82 16.05 8.52
N LEU A 67 23.39 14.84 8.12
CA LEU A 67 22.14 14.62 7.43
C LEU A 67 21.13 13.99 8.37
N HIS A 68 19.88 14.38 8.26
CA HIS A 68 18.76 13.77 8.98
C HIS A 68 17.47 13.89 8.17
N LEU A 69 16.52 13.02 8.45
CA LEU A 69 15.19 13.13 7.86
C LEU A 69 14.40 14.24 8.56
N LEU A 70 13.86 15.16 7.79
CA LEU A 70 12.94 16.17 8.30
C LEU A 70 11.52 15.59 8.36
N PRO A 71 10.77 15.82 9.46
CA PRO A 71 9.40 15.38 9.52
C PRO A 71 8.52 16.16 8.53
N VAL A 72 7.65 15.45 7.85
CA VAL A 72 6.55 16.03 7.09
C VAL A 72 5.27 15.67 7.82
N PRO A 73 4.70 16.60 8.62
CA PRO A 73 3.53 16.30 9.44
C PRO A 73 2.34 15.94 8.56
N TYR A 74 1.55 14.94 8.98
CA TYR A 74 0.29 14.58 8.33
C TYR A 74 -0.80 15.60 8.71
N ASP A 75 -0.58 16.84 8.25
CA ASP A 75 -1.50 17.95 8.46
C ASP A 75 -2.81 17.78 7.68
N ARG A 76 -3.89 18.42 8.19
CA ARG A 76 -5.21 18.42 7.54
C ARG A 76 -5.14 18.88 6.08
N ALA A 77 -4.22 19.77 5.75
CA ALA A 77 -4.01 20.25 4.38
C ALA A 77 -3.46 19.19 3.42
N LEU A 78 -2.95 18.07 3.92
CA LEU A 78 -2.38 16.98 3.12
C LEU A 78 -3.24 15.72 3.08
N GLN A 79 -4.26 15.59 3.93
CA GLN A 79 -5.03 14.36 4.15
C GLN A 79 -5.88 13.92 2.95
N ASP A 80 -6.22 14.83 2.04
CA ASP A 80 -6.97 14.55 0.81
C ASP A 80 -6.10 13.95 -0.30
N ILE A 81 -4.77 14.04 -0.18
CA ILE A 81 -3.81 13.63 -1.24
C ILE A 81 -2.88 12.51 -0.75
N TYR A 82 -2.49 12.56 0.52
CA TYR A 82 -1.45 11.69 1.07
C TYR A 82 -2.00 10.80 2.19
N LEU A 83 -1.26 9.73 2.47
CA LEU A 83 -1.46 8.86 3.62
C LEU A 83 -0.35 9.10 4.65
N PRO A 84 -0.62 8.91 5.96
CA PRO A 84 0.42 8.99 6.96
C PRO A 84 1.41 7.84 6.82
N THR A 85 2.68 8.11 7.06
CA THR A 85 3.72 7.10 7.16
C THR A 85 4.78 7.55 8.14
N THR A 86 5.66 6.65 8.56
CA THR A 86 6.81 6.96 9.41
C THR A 86 8.05 6.25 8.90
N PHE A 87 9.22 6.82 9.17
CA PHE A 87 10.51 6.17 9.01
C PHE A 87 11.11 5.88 10.38
N SER A 88 11.56 4.65 10.59
CA SER A 88 12.15 4.23 11.85
C SER A 88 13.67 4.13 11.79
N SER A 89 14.31 4.11 12.96
CA SER A 89 15.75 3.91 13.06
C SER A 89 16.21 2.53 12.58
N GLU A 90 15.34 1.51 12.64
CA GLU A 90 15.61 0.17 12.11
C GLU A 90 15.65 0.17 10.59
N GLU A 91 14.82 1.01 9.95
CA GLU A 91 14.78 1.16 8.48
C GLU A 91 15.94 2.00 7.97
N TYR A 92 16.29 3.06 8.70
CA TYR A 92 17.30 4.08 8.32
C TYR A 92 18.22 4.46 9.47
N PRO A 93 19.08 3.56 9.94
CA PRO A 93 19.91 3.79 11.14
C PRO A 93 20.89 4.95 10.99
N ASN A 94 21.25 5.32 9.76
CA ASN A 94 22.18 6.44 9.50
C ASN A 94 21.49 7.82 9.48
N LEU A 95 20.15 7.87 9.39
CA LEU A 95 19.38 9.11 9.19
C LEU A 95 18.33 9.38 10.26
N VAL A 96 17.98 8.36 11.04
CA VAL A 96 16.97 8.43 12.11
C VAL A 96 17.64 8.03 13.41
N PRO A 97 17.60 8.86 14.46
CA PRO A 97 18.20 8.54 15.76
C PRO A 97 17.63 7.25 16.34
N ALA A 98 18.49 6.46 17.01
CA ALA A 98 18.12 5.18 17.60
C ALA A 98 16.88 5.27 18.50
N GLY A 99 15.95 4.35 18.32
CA GLY A 99 14.70 4.28 19.10
C GLY A 99 13.65 5.34 18.74
N THR A 100 13.89 6.17 17.71
CA THR A 100 12.96 7.22 17.28
C THR A 100 12.29 6.89 15.94
N LYS A 101 11.28 7.68 15.59
CA LYS A 101 10.60 7.67 14.30
C LYS A 101 10.45 9.08 13.77
N VAL A 102 10.44 9.23 12.45
CA VAL A 102 10.22 10.49 11.77
C VAL A 102 8.92 10.39 10.98
N ASP A 103 7.98 11.29 11.24
CA ASP A 103 6.71 11.35 10.53
C ASP A 103 6.92 11.81 9.08
N ALA A 104 6.18 11.19 8.18
CA ALA A 104 6.24 11.49 6.75
C ALA A 104 4.88 11.24 6.10
N VAL A 105 4.78 11.58 4.83
CA VAL A 105 3.60 11.33 4.01
C VAL A 105 3.92 10.40 2.85
N ALA A 106 2.96 9.56 2.48
CA ALA A 106 3.06 8.62 1.38
C ALA A 106 2.01 8.90 0.31
N ALA A 107 2.43 8.87 -0.96
CA ALA A 107 1.51 8.89 -2.09
C ALA A 107 1.09 7.46 -2.45
N SER A 108 -0.19 7.27 -2.72
CA SER A 108 -0.71 6.00 -3.20
C SER A 108 -0.28 5.75 -4.65
N THR A 109 0.11 4.52 -4.95
CA THR A 109 0.30 4.06 -6.32
C THR A 109 -0.99 3.41 -6.78
N VAL A 110 -1.53 3.86 -7.89
CA VAL A 110 -2.81 3.38 -8.45
C VAL A 110 -2.57 2.75 -9.81
N LEU A 111 -3.11 1.55 -10.01
CA LEU A 111 -3.17 0.93 -11.33
C LEU A 111 -4.43 1.44 -12.03
N MET A 112 -4.26 2.22 -13.09
CA MET A 112 -5.36 2.79 -13.85
C MET A 112 -5.59 2.05 -15.16
N VAL A 113 -6.84 1.95 -15.55
CA VAL A 113 -7.27 1.41 -16.83
C VAL A 113 -8.36 2.29 -17.42
N TYR A 114 -8.47 2.31 -18.73
CA TYR A 114 -9.59 2.97 -19.40
C TYR A 114 -10.92 2.29 -19.05
N ASN A 115 -11.96 3.06 -18.79
CA ASN A 115 -13.28 2.54 -18.46
C ASN A 115 -14.00 1.99 -19.69
N TRP A 116 -13.56 0.82 -20.15
CA TRP A 116 -14.11 0.14 -21.31
C TRP A 116 -15.56 -0.27 -21.07
N PRO A 117 -16.44 -0.10 -22.06
CA PRO A 117 -17.82 -0.59 -21.98
C PRO A 117 -17.86 -2.10 -21.74
N GLU A 118 -18.78 -2.54 -20.86
CA GLU A 118 -19.05 -3.95 -20.63
C GLU A 118 -19.39 -4.65 -21.95
N GLY A 119 -18.99 -5.91 -22.08
CA GLY A 119 -19.20 -6.67 -23.31
C GLY A 119 -18.18 -6.41 -24.43
N SER A 120 -17.39 -5.32 -24.38
CA SER A 120 -16.33 -5.09 -25.36
C SER A 120 -15.16 -6.08 -25.18
N GLU A 121 -14.41 -6.32 -26.25
CA GLU A 121 -13.23 -7.20 -26.16
C GLU A 121 -12.18 -6.65 -25.19
N ARG A 122 -11.98 -5.32 -25.17
CA ARG A 122 -11.05 -4.65 -24.25
C ARG A 122 -11.49 -4.80 -22.79
N TYR A 123 -12.79 -4.68 -22.52
CA TYR A 123 -13.32 -4.97 -21.18
C TYR A 123 -13.00 -6.41 -20.75
N ARG A 124 -13.28 -7.38 -21.61
CA ARG A 124 -13.01 -8.81 -21.30
C ARG A 124 -11.52 -9.10 -21.05
N ARG A 125 -10.63 -8.47 -21.83
CA ARG A 125 -9.18 -8.59 -21.60
C ARG A 125 -8.76 -8.00 -20.24
N THR A 126 -9.27 -6.80 -19.92
CA THR A 126 -8.99 -6.14 -18.64
C THR A 126 -9.58 -6.94 -17.47
N ALA A 127 -10.79 -7.48 -17.61
CA ALA A 127 -11.41 -8.31 -16.57
C ALA A 127 -10.58 -9.58 -16.28
N ARG A 128 -10.09 -10.27 -17.32
CA ARG A 128 -9.16 -11.41 -17.13
C ARG A 128 -7.86 -11.01 -16.44
N PHE A 129 -7.33 -9.82 -16.76
CA PHE A 129 -6.15 -9.31 -16.07
C PHE A 129 -6.45 -9.04 -14.58
N VAL A 130 -7.58 -8.43 -14.25
CA VAL A 130 -8.01 -8.19 -12.87
C VAL A 130 -8.13 -9.50 -12.11
N ASP A 131 -8.81 -10.48 -12.68
CA ASP A 131 -8.99 -11.81 -12.08
C ASP A 131 -7.63 -12.47 -11.78
N ALA A 132 -6.72 -12.47 -12.76
CA ALA A 132 -5.39 -13.04 -12.61
C ALA A 132 -4.54 -12.29 -11.58
N LEU A 133 -4.60 -10.94 -11.55
CA LEU A 133 -3.82 -10.11 -10.61
C LEU A 133 -4.35 -10.26 -9.18
N PHE A 134 -5.66 -10.12 -8.99
CA PHE A 134 -6.28 -10.17 -7.67
C PHE A 134 -6.21 -11.57 -7.07
N GLY A 135 -6.50 -12.60 -7.88
CA GLY A 135 -6.40 -13.99 -7.45
C GLY A 135 -4.98 -14.45 -7.10
N LYS A 136 -3.95 -13.75 -7.62
CA LYS A 136 -2.53 -14.07 -7.38
C LYS A 136 -1.79 -12.99 -6.59
N ILE A 137 -2.49 -12.06 -5.96
CA ILE A 137 -1.84 -10.94 -5.25
C ILE A 137 -0.87 -11.44 -4.19
N GLN A 138 -1.17 -12.52 -3.48
CA GLN A 138 -0.30 -13.11 -2.46
C GLN A 138 1.05 -13.57 -3.03
N VAL A 139 1.10 -14.00 -4.29
CA VAL A 139 2.35 -14.37 -4.97
C VAL A 139 3.23 -13.14 -5.16
N LEU A 140 2.63 -11.98 -5.47
CA LEU A 140 3.35 -10.72 -5.59
C LEU A 140 3.81 -10.19 -4.22
N GLN A 141 3.05 -10.45 -3.17
CA GLN A 141 3.37 -10.05 -1.80
C GLN A 141 4.44 -10.91 -1.13
N SER A 142 4.83 -12.02 -1.77
CA SER A 142 5.82 -12.96 -1.24
C SER A 142 7.21 -12.75 -1.88
N PRO A 143 8.31 -13.04 -1.15
CA PRO A 143 9.65 -13.04 -1.73
C PRO A 143 9.73 -13.97 -2.97
N PRO A 144 10.59 -13.67 -3.94
CA PRO A 144 11.57 -12.58 -4.03
C PRO A 144 11.01 -11.27 -4.64
N ARG A 145 9.70 -11.06 -4.60
CA ARG A 145 9.06 -9.86 -5.16
C ARG A 145 9.36 -8.62 -4.32
N HIS A 146 9.25 -7.44 -4.95
CA HIS A 146 9.53 -6.17 -4.29
C HIS A 146 8.63 -6.00 -3.05
N PRO A 147 9.17 -5.63 -1.87
CA PRO A 147 8.42 -5.54 -0.61
C PRO A 147 7.20 -4.62 -0.67
N LYS A 148 7.21 -3.60 -1.53
CA LYS A 148 6.10 -2.67 -1.76
C LYS A 148 4.77 -3.35 -2.07
N TRP A 149 4.78 -4.53 -2.66
CA TRP A 149 3.56 -5.29 -2.93
C TRP A 149 2.79 -5.68 -1.67
N ARG A 150 3.49 -5.79 -0.51
CA ARG A 150 2.85 -6.11 0.77
C ARG A 150 1.90 -5.02 1.24
N ASP A 151 2.15 -3.78 0.83
CA ASP A 151 1.33 -2.62 1.17
C ASP A 151 0.10 -2.49 0.27
N THR A 152 -0.09 -3.39 -0.70
CA THR A 152 -1.20 -3.34 -1.64
C THR A 152 -2.50 -3.71 -0.96
N VAL A 153 -3.45 -2.78 -0.96
CA VAL A 153 -4.81 -2.96 -0.46
C VAL A 153 -5.77 -2.86 -1.65
N LEU A 154 -6.25 -4.00 -2.13
CA LEU A 154 -7.11 -4.08 -3.32
C LEU A 154 -8.45 -3.34 -3.15
N SER A 155 -8.97 -3.30 -1.94
CA SER A 155 -10.25 -2.65 -1.60
C SER A 155 -10.13 -1.16 -1.32
N ALA A 156 -8.91 -0.58 -1.23
CA ALA A 156 -8.73 0.82 -0.88
C ALA A 156 -9.46 1.74 -1.89
N PRO A 157 -10.28 2.68 -1.43
CA PRO A 157 -10.88 3.69 -2.28
C PRO A 157 -9.81 4.71 -2.71
N VAL A 158 -9.98 5.29 -3.89
CA VAL A 158 -9.14 6.38 -4.37
C VAL A 158 -10.04 7.56 -4.70
N SER A 159 -9.83 8.67 -4.02
CA SER A 159 -10.64 9.89 -4.20
C SER A 159 -10.62 10.36 -5.66
N GLY A 160 -11.78 10.68 -6.21
CA GLY A 160 -11.93 11.15 -7.59
C GLY A 160 -11.80 10.08 -8.68
N LEU A 161 -11.59 8.81 -8.33
CA LEU A 161 -11.51 7.71 -9.28
C LEU A 161 -12.63 6.68 -9.04
N ILE A 162 -13.16 6.15 -10.13
CA ILE A 162 -14.16 5.08 -10.10
C ILE A 162 -13.43 3.75 -10.30
N ARG A 163 -13.74 2.78 -9.47
CA ARG A 163 -13.18 1.44 -9.61
C ARG A 163 -13.70 0.78 -10.89
N PHE A 164 -12.81 0.15 -11.66
CA PHE A 164 -13.22 -0.63 -12.82
C PHE A 164 -14.19 -1.74 -12.40
N LYS A 165 -15.32 -1.87 -13.10
CA LYS A 165 -16.42 -2.73 -12.66
C LYS A 165 -16.00 -4.17 -12.35
N ALA A 166 -15.23 -4.81 -13.23
CA ALA A 166 -14.77 -6.18 -12.95
C ALA A 166 -13.92 -6.30 -11.68
N ALA A 167 -13.18 -5.24 -11.31
CA ALA A 167 -12.42 -5.23 -10.04
C ALA A 167 -13.37 -5.09 -8.83
N GLN A 168 -14.44 -4.31 -8.95
CA GLN A 168 -15.46 -4.21 -7.92
C GLN A 168 -16.22 -5.53 -7.77
N ASP A 169 -16.68 -6.12 -8.89
CA ASP A 169 -17.39 -7.40 -8.89
C ASP A 169 -16.54 -8.52 -8.25
N TRP A 170 -15.23 -8.52 -8.50
CA TRP A 170 -14.31 -9.48 -7.88
C TRP A 170 -14.25 -9.31 -6.36
N LEU A 171 -14.12 -8.07 -5.87
CA LEU A 171 -14.10 -7.76 -4.44
C LEU A 171 -15.43 -8.13 -3.78
N ASP A 172 -16.53 -7.83 -4.40
CA ASP A 172 -17.88 -8.17 -3.91
C ASP A 172 -18.08 -9.69 -3.85
N GLY A 173 -17.54 -10.43 -4.82
CA GLY A 173 -17.54 -11.88 -4.85
C GLY A 173 -16.75 -12.50 -3.70
N VAL A 174 -15.55 -12.00 -3.44
CA VAL A 174 -14.72 -12.42 -2.31
C VAL A 174 -15.32 -11.99 -0.97
N GLY A 175 -15.91 -10.78 -0.91
CA GLY A 175 -16.61 -10.30 0.28
C GLY A 175 -17.78 -11.19 0.67
N ARG A 176 -18.54 -11.69 -0.30
CA ARG A 176 -19.62 -12.66 -0.06
C ARG A 176 -19.11 -14.01 0.45
N MET A 177 -17.93 -14.46 -0.02
CA MET A 177 -17.30 -15.68 0.52
C MET A 177 -16.76 -15.50 1.94
N GLN A 178 -16.48 -14.27 2.36
CA GLN A 178 -15.95 -13.96 3.70
C GLN A 178 -17.03 -13.53 4.70
N SER A 179 -18.23 -13.24 4.25
CA SER A 179 -19.37 -12.89 5.11
C SER A 179 -20.18 -14.14 5.45
N PRO A 180 -20.16 -14.64 6.69
CA PRO A 180 -20.91 -15.83 7.07
C PRO A 180 -22.44 -15.64 7.03
N ALA A 181 -22.92 -14.40 6.83
CA ALA A 181 -24.34 -14.04 6.94
C ALA A 181 -25.14 -14.18 5.64
N GLU A 182 -24.51 -14.30 4.46
CA GLU A 182 -25.23 -14.33 3.18
C GLU A 182 -25.09 -15.64 2.39
N ASP A 183 -24.19 -16.55 2.78
CA ASP A 183 -24.12 -17.85 2.15
C ASP A 183 -25.17 -18.80 2.78
N GLN A 184 -26.38 -18.80 2.21
CA GLN A 184 -27.39 -19.81 2.51
C GLN A 184 -26.94 -21.25 2.13
N ARG A 185 -25.74 -21.39 1.60
CA ARG A 185 -25.04 -22.66 1.34
C ARG A 185 -23.87 -22.84 2.29
N THR A 186 -24.08 -22.61 3.59
CA THR A 186 -23.12 -23.13 4.58
C THR A 186 -23.00 -24.62 4.30
N PRO A 187 -21.82 -25.16 3.96
CA PRO A 187 -21.68 -26.57 3.72
C PRO A 187 -22.36 -27.35 4.85
N ALA A 188 -23.16 -28.34 4.54
CA ALA A 188 -23.87 -29.14 5.54
C ALA A 188 -22.90 -29.67 6.62
N GLU A 189 -21.65 -29.91 6.24
CA GLU A 189 -20.54 -30.30 7.11
C GLU A 189 -20.13 -29.22 8.11
N PHE A 190 -20.19 -27.92 7.74
CA PHE A 190 -19.86 -26.84 8.71
C PHE A 190 -20.98 -26.65 9.73
N ARG A 191 -22.25 -26.80 9.34
CA ARG A 191 -23.37 -26.82 10.31
C ARG A 191 -23.24 -27.99 11.27
N LYS A 192 -22.95 -29.19 10.75
CA LYS A 192 -22.71 -30.37 11.56
C LYS A 192 -21.54 -30.19 12.52
N PHE A 193 -20.46 -29.55 12.10
CA PHE A 193 -19.32 -29.21 12.94
C PHE A 193 -19.70 -28.23 14.07
N LEU A 194 -20.55 -27.22 13.79
CA LEU A 194 -21.05 -26.30 14.80
C LEU A 194 -22.02 -26.98 15.78
N ASP A 195 -22.89 -27.85 15.30
CA ASP A 195 -23.84 -28.63 16.13
C ASP A 195 -23.13 -29.61 17.03
N GLU A 196 -22.07 -30.27 16.55
CA GLU A 196 -21.24 -31.18 17.34
C GLU A 196 -20.46 -30.48 18.47
N ARG A 197 -20.15 -29.20 18.33
CA ARG A 197 -19.44 -28.43 19.38
C ARG A 197 -20.34 -27.81 20.44
N LYS A 198 -21.67 -27.96 20.36
CA LYS A 198 -22.64 -27.44 21.38
C LYS A 198 -22.33 -26.02 21.87
N THR A 199 -21.97 -25.11 20.98
CA THR A 199 -21.68 -23.72 21.36
C THR A 199 -22.97 -22.90 21.24
N GLN A 200 -23.82 -22.96 22.25
CA GLN A 200 -25.01 -22.11 22.43
C GLN A 200 -24.66 -20.71 22.94
N ALA A 201 -23.50 -20.18 22.67
CA ALA A 201 -23.21 -18.77 22.93
C ALA A 201 -23.42 -17.96 21.64
N ARG A 202 -24.02 -16.79 21.76
CA ARG A 202 -24.10 -15.83 20.68
C ARG A 202 -22.68 -15.46 20.24
N MET A 203 -22.19 -16.09 19.19
CA MET A 203 -20.88 -15.80 18.62
C MET A 203 -20.92 -14.44 17.94
N SER A 204 -19.88 -13.65 18.15
CA SER A 204 -19.65 -12.44 17.37
C SER A 204 -19.27 -12.81 15.92
N THR A 205 -19.46 -11.89 14.99
CA THR A 205 -19.10 -12.06 13.56
C THR A 205 -17.62 -12.44 13.40
N ASP A 206 -16.75 -11.90 14.25
CA ASP A 206 -15.31 -12.18 14.24
C ASP A 206 -14.96 -13.58 14.74
N GLU A 207 -15.68 -14.10 15.71
CA GLU A 207 -15.51 -15.47 16.19
C GLU A 207 -15.98 -16.51 15.18
N ALA A 208 -17.09 -16.22 14.47
CA ALA A 208 -17.56 -17.06 13.38
C ALA A 208 -16.56 -17.10 12.20
N ALA A 209 -15.94 -15.96 11.87
CA ALA A 209 -14.91 -15.87 10.82
C ALA A 209 -13.64 -16.67 11.17
N ARG A 210 -13.20 -16.62 12.43
CA ARG A 210 -12.06 -17.41 12.94
C ARG A 210 -12.35 -18.91 12.89
N LEU A 211 -13.52 -19.33 13.35
CA LEU A 211 -13.95 -20.74 13.33
C LEU A 211 -14.07 -21.28 11.90
N TYR A 212 -14.55 -20.47 10.97
CA TYR A 212 -14.61 -20.85 9.55
C TYR A 212 -13.21 -21.00 8.93
N SER A 213 -12.28 -20.10 9.27
CA SER A 213 -10.88 -20.21 8.87
C SER A 213 -10.22 -21.50 9.40
N ASP A 214 -10.49 -21.87 10.63
CA ASP A 214 -9.96 -23.08 11.24
C ASP A 214 -10.59 -24.36 10.66
N PHE A 215 -11.86 -24.30 10.28
CA PHE A 215 -12.53 -25.37 9.54
C PHE A 215 -11.87 -25.61 8.17
N LEU A 216 -11.57 -24.54 7.42
CA LEU A 216 -10.89 -24.65 6.12
C LEU A 216 -9.45 -25.21 6.26
N LYS A 217 -8.75 -24.89 7.34
CA LYS A 217 -7.42 -25.49 7.64
C LYS A 217 -7.55 -26.98 7.95
N TRP A 218 -8.56 -27.35 8.71
CA TRP A 218 -8.85 -28.75 9.04
C TRP A 218 -9.25 -29.56 7.81
N GLN A 219 -10.09 -29.05 6.93
CA GLN A 219 -10.46 -29.69 5.67
C GLN A 219 -9.23 -29.99 4.80
N ARG A 220 -8.33 -29.01 4.63
CA ARG A 220 -7.06 -29.19 3.91
C ARG A 220 -6.13 -30.20 4.54
N SER A 221 -6.13 -30.35 5.84
CA SER A 221 -5.32 -31.35 6.53
C SER A 221 -5.83 -32.80 6.36
N LYS A 222 -7.10 -32.97 5.97
CA LYS A 222 -7.66 -34.29 5.66
C LYS A 222 -7.43 -34.75 4.22
N GLU A 223 -7.27 -33.81 3.27
CA GLU A 223 -6.99 -34.12 1.86
C GLU A 223 -5.53 -34.52 1.62
N THR A 224 -4.65 -34.33 2.62
CA THR A 224 -3.21 -34.66 2.55
C THR A 224 -2.86 -35.97 3.27
N ARG A 225 -3.85 -36.76 3.69
CA ARG A 225 -3.71 -38.12 4.21
C ARG A 225 -4.42 -39.12 3.30
#